data_8dc283979b1151d8037137576ef4d697
#
_entry.id   8dc283979b1151d8037137576ef4d697
#
_cell.length_a   1.000
_cell.length_b   1.000
_cell.length_c   1.000
_cell.angle_alpha   90.00
_cell.angle_beta   90.00
_cell.angle_gamma   90.00
#
_symmetry.space_group_name_H-M   'P 1'
#
loop_
_entity.id
_entity.type
_entity.pdbx_description
1 polymer ?
#
loop_
_entity_poly.entity_id
_entity_poly.type
_entity_poly.pdbx_seq_one_letter_code
_entity_poly.pdbx_strand_id
1 'polypeptide(L)'
;MIPKAYITAWRKKAPWQEDFQVEQDLVIERALMAIYSDEYLKGKLAFRGGTALHKLYLSPAARYSEDIDLVQITAEPFGPIMDKLREVLSFLGDKPIRKQKQHNNTLVYRFDSEDGIPLRLKVEVNCREHHTIFGIQEVTYTMQSEWYTGEVSIPSYHLSELLGTKMRALYQRRKGRDLFDMWYAITQSNVSPKIIIEAWNFYMKEEGNSITQKEFLENMEKKTVDQDFLGDMEGLLRPGLSYSIMEAYEFVKTNLLEKIEEIGKEKYT
;
A
#
# COMPACT_ATOMS: atom_id res chain seq x y z
N MET A 1 -17.12 -0.37 -17.80
CA MET A 1 -18.04 0.54 -17.08
C MET A 1 -18.88 -0.27 -16.12
N ILE A 2 -18.91 0.09 -14.86
CA ILE A 2 -19.62 -0.64 -13.82
C ILE A 2 -20.99 0.04 -13.62
N PRO A 3 -22.12 -0.68 -13.73
CA PRO A 3 -23.44 -0.07 -13.52
C PRO A 3 -23.55 0.67 -12.20
N LYS A 4 -24.14 1.85 -12.21
CA LYS A 4 -24.26 2.76 -11.05
C LYS A 4 -24.86 2.08 -9.80
N ALA A 5 -25.78 1.14 -10.00
CA ALA A 5 -26.36 0.35 -8.90
C ALA A 5 -25.32 -0.41 -8.10
N TYR A 6 -24.30 -0.99 -8.75
CA TYR A 6 -23.22 -1.74 -8.10
C TYR A 6 -22.26 -0.81 -7.35
N ILE A 7 -21.98 0.36 -7.93
CA ILE A 7 -21.16 1.41 -7.27
C ILE A 7 -21.87 1.88 -5.99
N THR A 8 -23.17 2.17 -6.09
CA THR A 8 -23.98 2.60 -4.96
C THR A 8 -24.04 1.53 -3.85
N ALA A 9 -24.21 0.27 -4.22
CA ALA A 9 -24.20 -0.84 -3.26
C ALA A 9 -22.84 -1.01 -2.58
N TRP A 10 -21.74 -0.81 -3.34
CA TRP A 10 -20.37 -0.92 -2.85
C TRP A 10 -19.97 0.19 -1.87
N ARG A 11 -20.61 1.36 -1.91
CA ARG A 11 -20.38 2.47 -0.97
C ARG A 11 -20.51 2.06 0.51
N LYS A 12 -21.25 1.01 0.82
CA LYS A 12 -21.34 0.47 2.19
C LYS A 12 -19.99 -0.08 2.69
N LYS A 13 -19.14 -0.58 1.77
CA LYS A 13 -17.81 -1.14 2.08
C LYS A 13 -16.69 -0.13 1.83
N ALA A 14 -16.85 0.70 0.81
CA ALA A 14 -15.92 1.74 0.41
C ALA A 14 -16.60 3.12 0.48
N PRO A 15 -16.78 3.70 1.67
CA PRO A 15 -17.59 4.90 1.89
C PRO A 15 -16.82 6.18 1.53
N TRP A 16 -16.21 6.19 0.34
CA TRP A 16 -15.46 7.34 -0.16
C TRP A 16 -16.38 8.50 -0.50
N GLN A 17 -15.86 9.71 -0.54
CA GLN A 17 -16.66 10.92 -0.74
C GLN A 17 -17.28 10.94 -2.14
N GLU A 18 -16.49 10.61 -3.16
CA GLU A 18 -16.88 10.69 -4.56
C GLU A 18 -17.23 9.31 -5.15
N ASP A 19 -18.22 9.25 -6.06
CA ASP A 19 -18.62 8.00 -6.72
C ASP A 19 -17.49 7.38 -7.53
N PHE A 20 -16.66 8.20 -8.19
CA PHE A 20 -15.50 7.69 -8.92
C PHE A 20 -14.46 7.01 -8.03
N GLN A 21 -14.32 7.44 -6.76
CA GLN A 21 -13.44 6.76 -5.79
C GLN A 21 -14.01 5.40 -5.39
N VAL A 22 -15.35 5.30 -5.24
CA VAL A 22 -16.03 4.03 -4.94
C VAL A 22 -15.89 3.07 -6.13
N GLU A 23 -16.06 3.56 -7.35
CA GLU A 23 -15.86 2.79 -8.57
C GLU A 23 -14.42 2.30 -8.72
N GLN A 24 -13.44 3.19 -8.52
CA GLN A 24 -12.02 2.83 -8.53
C GLN A 24 -11.69 1.75 -7.49
N ASP A 25 -12.24 1.84 -6.29
CA ASP A 25 -12.07 0.83 -5.24
C ASP A 25 -12.63 -0.52 -5.68
N LEU A 26 -13.81 -0.55 -6.29
CA LEU A 26 -14.44 -1.75 -6.82
C LEU A 26 -13.63 -2.38 -7.97
N VAL A 27 -13.03 -1.54 -8.83
CA VAL A 27 -12.11 -1.98 -9.90
C VAL A 27 -10.84 -2.60 -9.30
N ILE A 28 -10.26 -2.01 -8.25
CA ILE A 28 -9.10 -2.57 -7.55
C ILE A 28 -9.43 -3.93 -6.95
N GLU A 29 -10.58 -4.07 -6.31
CA GLU A 29 -11.06 -5.36 -5.79
C GLU A 29 -11.11 -6.44 -6.87
N ARG A 30 -11.73 -6.12 -8.00
CA ARG A 30 -11.83 -7.05 -9.13
C ARG A 30 -10.46 -7.40 -9.72
N ALA A 31 -9.54 -6.43 -9.76
CA ALA A 31 -8.18 -6.65 -10.23
C ALA A 31 -7.39 -7.57 -9.30
N LEU A 32 -7.51 -7.40 -7.98
CA LEU A 32 -6.89 -8.30 -6.99
C LEU A 32 -7.42 -9.73 -7.13
N MET A 33 -8.75 -9.88 -7.28
CA MET A 33 -9.34 -11.20 -7.55
C MET A 33 -8.77 -11.83 -8.82
N ALA A 34 -8.64 -11.06 -9.92
CA ALA A 34 -8.11 -11.57 -11.18
C ALA A 34 -6.63 -11.99 -11.08
N ILE A 35 -5.81 -11.17 -10.42
CA ILE A 35 -4.37 -11.44 -10.24
C ILE A 35 -4.16 -12.70 -9.40
N TYR A 36 -4.85 -12.83 -8.26
CA TYR A 36 -4.59 -13.89 -7.30
C TYR A 36 -5.46 -15.16 -7.47
N SER A 37 -6.40 -15.14 -8.42
CA SER A 37 -7.03 -16.37 -8.93
C SER A 37 -6.14 -17.11 -9.95
N ASP A 38 -5.12 -16.46 -10.49
CA ASP A 38 -4.13 -17.08 -11.38
C ASP A 38 -2.98 -17.64 -10.54
N GLU A 39 -2.82 -18.96 -10.53
CA GLU A 39 -1.81 -19.66 -9.73
C GLU A 39 -0.37 -19.31 -10.11
N TYR A 40 -0.12 -18.94 -11.37
CA TYR A 40 1.19 -18.49 -11.79
C TYR A 40 1.53 -17.13 -11.16
N LEU A 41 0.64 -16.14 -11.28
CA LEU A 41 0.86 -14.82 -10.68
C LEU A 41 0.92 -14.87 -9.17
N LYS A 42 0.05 -15.65 -8.54
CA LYS A 42 0.05 -15.87 -7.10
C LYS A 42 1.40 -16.39 -6.61
N GLY A 43 2.01 -17.33 -7.31
CA GLY A 43 3.34 -17.86 -6.98
C GLY A 43 4.50 -16.88 -7.26
N LYS A 44 4.26 -15.74 -7.91
CA LYS A 44 5.31 -14.80 -8.37
C LYS A 44 5.24 -13.42 -7.74
N LEU A 45 4.08 -13.00 -7.27
CA LEU A 45 3.83 -11.62 -6.85
C LEU A 45 3.28 -11.56 -5.43
N ALA A 46 3.90 -10.76 -4.57
CA ALA A 46 3.38 -10.40 -3.26
C ALA A 46 2.76 -8.99 -3.30
N PHE A 47 1.61 -8.82 -2.65
CA PHE A 47 0.91 -7.54 -2.53
C PHE A 47 1.47 -6.72 -1.38
N ARG A 48 1.75 -5.44 -1.63
CA ARG A 48 2.28 -4.51 -0.63
C ARG A 48 1.73 -3.09 -0.79
N GLY A 49 2.32 -2.14 -0.08
CA GLY A 49 1.98 -0.72 -0.19
C GLY A 49 0.76 -0.31 0.64
N GLY A 50 0.29 0.92 0.39
CA GLY A 50 -0.84 1.48 1.14
C GLY A 50 -2.14 0.73 0.91
N THR A 51 -2.39 0.28 -0.32
CA THR A 51 -3.60 -0.47 -0.66
C THR A 51 -3.63 -1.82 0.04
N ALA A 52 -2.50 -2.56 0.06
CA ALA A 52 -2.39 -3.82 0.80
C ALA A 52 -2.62 -3.62 2.30
N LEU A 53 -2.00 -2.58 2.88
CA LEU A 53 -2.15 -2.25 4.29
C LEU A 53 -3.63 -2.07 4.68
N HIS A 54 -4.38 -1.25 3.91
CA HIS A 54 -5.77 -0.95 4.22
C HIS A 54 -6.76 -2.06 3.85
N LYS A 55 -6.46 -2.87 2.83
CA LYS A 55 -7.36 -3.95 2.41
C LYS A 55 -7.15 -5.24 3.18
N LEU A 56 -5.93 -5.57 3.56
CA LEU A 56 -5.62 -6.84 4.22
C LEU A 56 -5.59 -6.75 5.74
N TYR A 57 -5.18 -5.61 6.32
CA TYR A 57 -4.87 -5.51 7.74
C TYR A 57 -5.66 -4.45 8.50
N LEU A 58 -6.10 -3.38 7.86
CA LEU A 58 -6.78 -2.24 8.50
C LEU A 58 -8.21 -2.11 8.00
N SER A 59 -9.02 -3.14 8.24
CA SER A 59 -10.44 -3.14 7.86
C SER A 59 -11.32 -2.57 8.98
N PRO A 60 -12.28 -1.70 8.67
CA PRO A 60 -12.55 -1.10 7.36
C PRO A 60 -11.49 -0.06 6.99
N ALA A 61 -11.19 0.07 5.69
CA ALA A 61 -10.20 1.00 5.19
C ALA A 61 -10.43 2.43 5.68
N ALA A 62 -9.40 3.06 6.21
CA ALA A 62 -9.48 4.39 6.81
C ALA A 62 -9.28 5.52 5.81
N ARG A 63 -8.61 5.24 4.70
CA ARG A 63 -8.39 6.18 3.61
C ARG A 63 -8.47 5.50 2.25
N TYR A 64 -8.81 6.30 1.26
CA TYR A 64 -8.78 5.92 -0.15
C TYR A 64 -7.35 5.63 -0.63
N SER A 65 -7.23 4.63 -1.49
CA SER A 65 -5.98 4.27 -2.18
C SER A 65 -6.31 3.80 -3.60
N GLU A 66 -5.48 4.16 -4.59
CA GLU A 66 -5.80 4.04 -6.01
C GLU A 66 -4.87 3.14 -6.82
N ASP A 67 -3.75 2.70 -6.24
CA ASP A 67 -2.71 1.92 -6.93
C ASP A 67 -2.64 0.49 -6.37
N ILE A 68 -2.21 -0.46 -7.20
CA ILE A 68 -1.82 -1.81 -6.79
C ILE A 68 -0.30 -1.88 -6.83
N ASP A 69 0.33 -2.01 -5.66
CA ASP A 69 1.77 -2.17 -5.51
C ASP A 69 2.11 -3.64 -5.26
N LEU A 70 2.92 -4.22 -6.12
CA LEU A 70 3.34 -5.61 -6.08
C LEU A 70 4.87 -5.72 -5.98
N VAL A 71 5.34 -6.85 -5.48
CA VAL A 71 6.75 -7.22 -5.50
C VAL A 71 6.89 -8.57 -6.16
N GLN A 72 7.86 -8.68 -7.04
CA GLN A 72 8.27 -9.97 -7.57
C GLN A 72 9.00 -10.77 -6.49
N ILE A 73 8.47 -11.91 -6.10
CA ILE A 73 8.98 -12.71 -4.97
C ILE A 73 10.38 -13.29 -5.27
N THR A 74 10.60 -13.74 -6.50
CA THR A 74 11.86 -14.36 -6.93
C THR A 74 12.45 -13.61 -8.11
N ALA A 75 13.78 -13.40 -8.12
CA ALA A 75 14.49 -12.77 -9.23
C ALA A 75 14.42 -13.65 -10.48
N GLU A 76 13.62 -13.25 -11.45
CA GLU A 76 13.43 -13.93 -12.74
C GLU A 76 13.03 -12.94 -13.83
N PRO A 77 13.07 -13.32 -15.13
CA PRO A 77 12.64 -12.45 -16.21
C PRO A 77 11.18 -12.00 -16.04
N PHE A 78 10.94 -10.69 -16.04
CA PHE A 78 9.62 -10.12 -15.81
C PHE A 78 8.64 -10.26 -17.00
N GLY A 79 9.12 -10.52 -18.21
CA GLY A 79 8.29 -10.62 -19.42
C GLY A 79 7.06 -11.52 -19.26
N PRO A 80 7.21 -12.78 -18.86
CA PRO A 80 6.09 -13.70 -18.68
C PRO A 80 5.08 -13.24 -17.63
N ILE A 81 5.55 -12.64 -16.54
CA ILE A 81 4.68 -12.07 -15.47
C ILE A 81 3.88 -10.90 -16.04
N MET A 82 4.52 -10.02 -16.81
CA MET A 82 3.85 -8.88 -17.44
C MET A 82 2.78 -9.31 -18.42
N ASP A 83 3.06 -10.33 -19.26
CA ASP A 83 2.11 -10.83 -20.24
C ASP A 83 0.89 -11.48 -19.55
N LYS A 84 1.13 -12.23 -18.48
CA LYS A 84 0.05 -12.82 -17.68
C LYS A 84 -0.76 -11.74 -16.94
N LEU A 85 -0.14 -10.69 -16.40
CA LEU A 85 -0.86 -9.54 -15.81
C LEU A 85 -1.77 -8.87 -16.84
N ARG A 86 -1.31 -8.70 -18.09
CA ARG A 86 -2.13 -8.12 -19.16
C ARG A 86 -3.29 -9.02 -19.55
N GLU A 87 -3.10 -10.33 -19.54
CA GLU A 87 -4.14 -11.32 -19.83
C GLU A 87 -5.25 -11.25 -18.75
N VAL A 88 -4.92 -11.39 -17.48
CA VAL A 88 -5.91 -11.44 -16.40
C VAL A 88 -6.61 -10.09 -16.15
N LEU A 89 -5.95 -8.98 -16.49
CA LEU A 89 -6.49 -7.62 -16.35
C LEU A 89 -7.09 -7.09 -17.66
N SER A 90 -7.30 -7.93 -18.69
CA SER A 90 -7.87 -7.53 -19.99
C SER A 90 -9.26 -6.89 -19.90
N PHE A 91 -10.01 -7.15 -18.82
CA PHE A 91 -11.29 -6.49 -18.56
C PHE A 91 -11.18 -4.97 -18.38
N LEU A 92 -9.97 -4.43 -18.11
CA LEU A 92 -9.66 -3.00 -18.02
C LEU A 92 -9.21 -2.40 -19.36
N GLY A 93 -9.05 -3.22 -20.39
CA GLY A 93 -8.60 -2.86 -21.72
C GLY A 93 -7.32 -3.58 -22.14
N ASP A 94 -7.18 -3.81 -23.43
CA ASP A 94 -6.13 -4.70 -24.01
C ASP A 94 -4.75 -4.04 -24.09
N LYS A 95 -4.65 -2.72 -23.97
CA LYS A 95 -3.41 -1.96 -24.23
C LYS A 95 -3.06 -1.00 -23.09
N PRO A 96 -2.64 -1.50 -21.91
CA PRO A 96 -2.15 -0.63 -20.87
C PRO A 96 -0.87 0.09 -21.30
N ILE A 97 -0.67 1.31 -20.81
CA ILE A 97 0.59 2.02 -20.99
C ILE A 97 1.63 1.35 -20.09
N ARG A 98 2.68 0.82 -20.70
CA ARG A 98 3.84 0.30 -19.98
C ARG A 98 4.81 1.41 -19.67
N LYS A 99 5.25 1.50 -18.41
CA LYS A 99 6.37 2.31 -17.98
C LYS A 99 7.40 1.42 -17.30
N GLN A 100 8.65 1.57 -17.67
CA GLN A 100 9.76 0.87 -17.04
C GLN A 100 10.71 1.89 -16.44
N LYS A 101 10.95 1.78 -15.17
CA LYS A 101 12.04 2.47 -14.46
C LYS A 101 13.01 1.40 -13.96
N GLN A 102 14.21 1.83 -13.56
CA GLN A 102 15.35 0.98 -13.23
C GLN A 102 15.02 -0.37 -12.53
N HIS A 103 14.06 -0.36 -11.60
CA HIS A 103 13.71 -1.54 -10.80
C HIS A 103 12.19 -1.82 -10.74
N ASN A 104 11.39 -0.99 -11.40
CA ASN A 104 9.95 -1.10 -11.37
C ASN A 104 9.38 -1.20 -12.78
N ASN A 105 8.45 -2.12 -12.95
CA ASN A 105 7.60 -2.18 -14.12
C ASN A 105 6.18 -1.74 -13.74
N THR A 106 5.59 -0.87 -14.53
CA THR A 106 4.26 -0.33 -14.26
C THR A 106 3.37 -0.53 -15.47
N LEU A 107 2.17 -1.06 -15.25
CA LEU A 107 1.07 -1.05 -16.19
C LEU A 107 0.05 0.00 -15.76
N VAL A 108 -0.34 0.88 -16.67
CA VAL A 108 -1.35 1.92 -16.41
C VAL A 108 -2.53 1.68 -17.35
N TYR A 109 -3.62 1.22 -16.78
CA TYR A 109 -4.91 1.10 -17.44
C TYR A 109 -5.66 2.41 -17.32
N ARG A 110 -6.26 2.89 -18.41
CA ARG A 110 -7.10 4.09 -18.44
C ARG A 110 -8.51 3.70 -18.85
N PHE A 111 -9.48 4.19 -18.13
CA PHE A 111 -10.90 3.96 -18.39
C PHE A 111 -11.70 5.15 -17.87
N ASP A 112 -12.94 5.27 -18.31
CA ASP A 112 -13.84 6.30 -17.82
C ASP A 112 -14.77 5.70 -16.77
N SER A 113 -15.03 6.47 -15.70
CA SER A 113 -16.05 6.13 -14.71
C SER A 113 -17.44 6.13 -15.34
N GLU A 114 -18.43 5.60 -14.63
CA GLU A 114 -19.83 5.64 -15.05
C GLU A 114 -20.32 7.08 -15.30
N ASP A 115 -19.82 8.05 -14.55
CA ASP A 115 -20.14 9.47 -14.72
C ASP A 115 -19.20 10.19 -15.71
N GLY A 116 -18.39 9.45 -16.50
CA GLY A 116 -17.50 9.98 -17.55
C GLY A 116 -16.24 10.66 -17.02
N ILE A 117 -15.86 10.43 -15.77
CA ILE A 117 -14.61 10.95 -15.20
C ILE A 117 -13.46 10.03 -15.61
N PRO A 118 -12.36 10.56 -16.22
CA PRO A 118 -11.20 9.76 -16.56
C PRO A 118 -10.52 9.16 -15.31
N LEU A 119 -10.44 7.84 -15.26
CA LEU A 119 -9.79 7.07 -14.21
C LEU A 119 -8.55 6.34 -14.74
N ARG A 120 -7.72 5.92 -13.82
CA ARG A 120 -6.58 5.06 -14.14
C ARG A 120 -6.32 4.08 -13.01
N LEU A 121 -6.09 2.83 -13.34
CA LEU A 121 -5.49 1.86 -12.42
C LEU A 121 -4.00 1.73 -12.74
N LYS A 122 -3.15 1.96 -11.77
CA LYS A 122 -1.71 1.73 -11.83
C LYS A 122 -1.40 0.43 -11.10
N VAL A 123 -0.81 -0.52 -11.81
CA VAL A 123 -0.25 -1.75 -11.26
C VAL A 123 1.27 -1.65 -11.37
N GLU A 124 1.94 -1.46 -10.24
CA GLU A 124 3.39 -1.34 -10.17
C GLU A 124 4.00 -2.60 -9.57
N VAL A 125 5.01 -3.17 -10.23
CA VAL A 125 5.75 -4.32 -9.75
C VAL A 125 7.20 -3.93 -9.50
N ASN A 126 7.64 -4.02 -8.25
CA ASN A 126 9.05 -3.91 -7.87
C ASN A 126 9.75 -5.23 -8.21
N CYS A 127 10.82 -5.15 -9.01
CA CYS A 127 11.60 -6.29 -9.47
C CYS A 127 13.01 -6.29 -8.88
N ARG A 128 13.21 -5.70 -7.70
CA ARG A 128 14.50 -5.62 -7.00
C ARG A 128 14.45 -6.20 -5.59
N GLU A 129 13.39 -5.93 -4.86
CA GLU A 129 13.28 -6.27 -3.44
C GLU A 129 12.71 -7.70 -3.28
N HIS A 130 13.49 -8.71 -3.71
CA HIS A 130 13.11 -10.14 -3.65
C HIS A 130 13.28 -10.76 -2.26
N HIS A 131 13.36 -9.94 -1.21
CA HIS A 131 13.65 -10.38 0.16
C HIS A 131 12.52 -9.96 1.11
N THR A 132 12.43 -10.71 2.18
CA THR A 132 11.53 -10.45 3.31
C THR A 132 12.24 -10.88 4.59
N ILE A 133 11.98 -10.18 5.69
CA ILE A 133 12.57 -10.51 7.00
C ILE A 133 11.71 -11.52 7.77
N PHE A 134 10.39 -11.50 7.57
CA PHE A 134 9.46 -12.38 8.31
C PHE A 134 8.76 -13.42 7.43
N GLY A 135 9.14 -13.49 6.16
CA GLY A 135 8.51 -14.39 5.18
C GLY A 135 7.21 -13.84 4.59
N ILE A 136 6.82 -14.40 3.46
CA ILE A 136 5.55 -14.10 2.81
C ILE A 136 4.44 -14.86 3.54
N GLN A 137 3.33 -14.18 3.82
CA GLN A 137 2.13 -14.72 4.44
C GLN A 137 1.00 -14.79 3.42
N GLU A 138 0.21 -15.85 3.50
CA GLU A 138 -1.00 -16.01 2.72
C GLU A 138 -2.20 -15.42 3.49
N VAL A 139 -2.81 -14.38 2.94
CA VAL A 139 -3.96 -13.72 3.56
C VAL A 139 -5.23 -14.05 2.76
N THR A 140 -6.20 -14.72 3.39
CA THR A 140 -7.49 -14.96 2.76
C THR A 140 -8.21 -13.64 2.53
N TYR A 141 -8.64 -13.42 1.30
CA TYR A 141 -9.29 -12.20 0.88
C TYR A 141 -10.57 -12.49 0.10
N THR A 142 -11.69 -11.94 0.55
CA THR A 142 -13.01 -12.20 -0.02
C THR A 142 -13.62 -10.93 -0.57
N MET A 143 -14.01 -10.96 -1.84
CA MET A 143 -14.83 -9.93 -2.46
C MET A 143 -16.27 -10.42 -2.59
N GLN A 144 -17.22 -9.63 -2.11
CA GLN A 144 -18.66 -9.87 -2.23
C GLN A 144 -19.35 -8.60 -2.70
N SER A 145 -19.63 -8.53 -3.98
CA SER A 145 -20.45 -7.48 -4.59
C SER A 145 -21.40 -8.11 -5.61
N GLU A 146 -22.43 -7.38 -6.01
CA GLU A 146 -23.33 -7.80 -7.09
C GLU A 146 -22.63 -7.86 -8.45
N TRP A 147 -21.53 -7.15 -8.61
CA TRP A 147 -20.71 -7.16 -9.83
C TRP A 147 -19.78 -8.37 -9.91
N TYR A 148 -19.22 -8.79 -8.77
CA TYR A 148 -18.30 -9.92 -8.69
C TYR A 148 -18.26 -10.49 -7.28
N THR A 149 -18.18 -11.81 -7.17
CA THR A 149 -17.97 -12.51 -5.91
C THR A 149 -16.85 -13.53 -6.07
N GLY A 150 -15.94 -13.59 -5.13
CA GLY A 150 -14.84 -14.53 -5.12
C GLY A 150 -14.05 -14.48 -3.82
N GLU A 151 -13.23 -15.51 -3.62
CA GLU A 151 -12.26 -15.61 -2.54
C GLU A 151 -10.93 -16.08 -3.09
N VAL A 152 -9.85 -15.45 -2.65
CA VAL A 152 -8.47 -15.76 -3.04
C VAL A 152 -7.56 -15.73 -1.82
N SER A 153 -6.42 -16.39 -1.92
CA SER A 153 -5.32 -16.23 -0.99
C SER A 153 -4.30 -15.28 -1.60
N ILE A 154 -4.02 -14.18 -0.91
CA ILE A 154 -3.11 -13.12 -1.37
C ILE A 154 -1.77 -13.24 -0.64
N PRO A 155 -0.66 -13.54 -1.33
CA PRO A 155 0.68 -13.44 -0.78
C PRO A 155 0.99 -11.98 -0.40
N SER A 156 1.34 -11.74 0.85
CA SER A 156 1.69 -10.41 1.37
C SER A 156 2.73 -10.53 2.47
N TYR A 157 3.21 -9.40 2.94
CA TYR A 157 4.19 -9.32 4.03
C TYR A 157 3.49 -9.29 5.38
N HIS A 158 4.18 -9.70 6.43
CA HIS A 158 3.74 -9.46 7.81
C HIS A 158 3.43 -7.97 8.03
N LEU A 159 2.40 -7.66 8.82
CA LEU A 159 1.98 -6.27 9.06
C LEU A 159 3.14 -5.37 9.53
N SER A 160 3.94 -5.85 10.48
CA SER A 160 5.10 -5.08 10.97
C SER A 160 6.16 -4.84 9.89
N GLU A 161 6.30 -5.73 8.93
CA GLU A 161 7.20 -5.55 7.79
C GLU A 161 6.67 -4.52 6.80
N LEU A 162 5.37 -4.55 6.48
CA LEU A 162 4.72 -3.49 5.71
C LEU A 162 4.92 -2.13 6.37
N LEU A 163 4.79 -2.05 7.69
CA LEU A 163 5.02 -0.83 8.46
C LEU A 163 6.51 -0.41 8.47
N GLY A 164 7.45 -1.35 8.52
CA GLY A 164 8.88 -1.06 8.35
C GLY A 164 9.20 -0.43 6.99
N THR A 165 8.62 -0.98 5.89
CA THR A 165 8.75 -0.38 4.55
C THR A 165 8.03 0.97 4.46
N LYS A 166 6.92 1.16 5.18
CA LYS A 166 6.19 2.43 5.27
C LYS A 166 6.99 3.47 6.06
N MET A 167 7.68 3.08 7.13
CA MET A 167 8.59 3.93 7.88
C MET A 167 9.76 4.41 7.00
N ARG A 168 10.32 3.53 6.15
CA ARG A 168 11.31 3.90 5.13
C ARG A 168 10.74 4.94 4.16
N ALA A 169 9.54 4.72 3.64
CA ALA A 169 8.88 5.66 2.75
C ALA A 169 8.62 7.02 3.42
N LEU A 170 8.20 7.01 4.70
CA LEU A 170 8.02 8.22 5.50
C LEU A 170 9.31 9.04 5.62
N TYR A 171 10.46 8.38 5.76
CA TYR A 171 11.76 9.05 5.74
C TYR A 171 12.13 9.61 4.36
N GLN A 172 12.01 8.77 3.31
CA GLN A 172 12.56 9.06 1.98
C GLN A 172 11.72 10.02 1.14
N ARG A 173 10.40 10.10 1.36
CA ARG A 173 9.50 10.91 0.54
C ARG A 173 8.63 11.86 1.36
N ARG A 174 8.02 12.86 0.69
CA ARG A 174 7.17 13.88 1.32
C ARG A 174 5.70 13.56 1.07
N LYS A 175 5.19 12.50 1.73
CA LYS A 175 3.79 12.08 1.63
C LYS A 175 3.17 11.92 3.01
N GLY A 176 2.23 12.82 3.33
CA GLY A 176 1.54 12.82 4.62
C GLY A 176 0.78 11.54 4.91
N ARG A 177 0.31 10.84 3.86
CA ARG A 177 -0.32 9.52 3.97
C ARG A 177 0.59 8.44 4.55
N ASP A 178 1.92 8.58 4.47
CA ASP A 178 2.83 7.63 5.10
C ASP A 178 2.82 7.79 6.63
N LEU A 179 2.72 9.02 7.13
CA LEU A 179 2.53 9.30 8.55
C LEU A 179 1.15 8.83 9.02
N PHE A 180 0.10 9.11 8.25
CA PHE A 180 -1.25 8.64 8.54
C PHE A 180 -1.30 7.11 8.67
N ASP A 181 -0.74 6.38 7.71
CA ASP A 181 -0.70 4.93 7.71
C ASP A 181 0.02 4.37 8.95
N MET A 182 1.15 4.97 9.34
CA MET A 182 1.88 4.59 10.56
C MET A 182 1.06 4.84 11.81
N TRP A 183 0.52 6.05 11.96
CA TRP A 183 -0.31 6.43 13.10
C TRP A 183 -1.53 5.51 13.23
N TYR A 184 -2.27 5.35 12.14
CA TYR A 184 -3.50 4.56 12.13
C TYR A 184 -3.23 3.08 12.44
N ALA A 185 -2.22 2.49 11.82
CA ALA A 185 -1.87 1.10 12.07
C ALA A 185 -1.44 0.85 13.52
N ILE A 186 -0.61 1.72 14.10
CA ILE A 186 -0.14 1.55 15.48
C ILE A 186 -1.30 1.76 16.48
N THR A 187 -2.26 2.65 16.18
CA THR A 187 -3.42 2.86 17.05
C THR A 187 -4.48 1.78 16.95
N GLN A 188 -4.62 1.12 15.80
CA GLN A 188 -5.67 0.11 15.55
C GLN A 188 -5.19 -1.34 15.71
N SER A 189 -3.88 -1.57 15.75
CA SER A 189 -3.30 -2.92 15.80
C SER A 189 -2.35 -3.06 16.97
N ASN A 190 -2.24 -4.26 17.50
CA ASN A 190 -1.27 -4.57 18.56
C ASN A 190 0.10 -4.92 17.96
N VAL A 191 0.67 -3.99 17.16
CA VAL A 191 1.99 -4.17 16.54
C VAL A 191 3.10 -3.69 17.46
N SER A 192 4.18 -4.47 17.53
CA SER A 192 5.35 -4.12 18.32
C SER A 192 6.22 -3.08 17.60
N PRO A 193 6.50 -1.91 18.20
CA PRO A 193 7.47 -0.96 17.64
C PRO A 193 8.84 -1.56 17.38
N LYS A 194 9.29 -2.48 18.23
CA LYS A 194 10.56 -3.21 18.08
C LYS A 194 10.64 -3.96 16.76
N ILE A 195 9.56 -4.70 16.40
CA ILE A 195 9.50 -5.49 15.17
C ILE A 195 9.41 -4.57 13.93
N ILE A 196 8.69 -3.45 14.04
CA ILE A 196 8.63 -2.44 12.95
C ILE A 196 10.03 -1.86 12.69
N ILE A 197 10.75 -1.46 13.73
CA ILE A 197 12.09 -0.89 13.63
C ILE A 197 13.09 -1.94 13.13
N GLU A 198 12.95 -3.21 13.52
CA GLU A 198 13.77 -4.29 12.99
C GLU A 198 13.58 -4.45 11.47
N ALA A 199 12.34 -4.44 10.99
CA ALA A 199 12.05 -4.50 9.56
C ALA A 199 12.58 -3.24 8.84
N TRP A 200 12.37 -2.04 9.40
CA TRP A 200 12.89 -0.79 8.84
C TRP A 200 14.42 -0.83 8.71
N ASN A 201 15.14 -1.23 9.75
CA ASN A 201 16.60 -1.35 9.75
C ASN A 201 17.09 -2.34 8.69
N PHE A 202 16.39 -3.47 8.53
CA PHE A 202 16.70 -4.44 7.49
C PHE A 202 16.64 -3.81 6.10
N TYR A 203 15.54 -3.15 5.75
CA TYR A 203 15.38 -2.52 4.43
C TYR A 203 16.31 -1.33 4.21
N MET A 204 16.63 -0.55 5.24
CA MET A 204 17.60 0.53 5.15
C MET A 204 19.01 -0.01 4.88
N LYS A 205 19.39 -1.10 5.55
CA LYS A 205 20.68 -1.76 5.34
C LYS A 205 20.83 -2.35 3.94
N GLU A 206 19.77 -2.97 3.40
CA GLU A 206 19.75 -3.49 2.03
C GLU A 206 19.97 -2.39 0.97
N GLU A 207 19.58 -1.15 1.28
CA GLU A 207 19.88 0.03 0.44
C GLU A 207 21.24 0.66 0.71
N GLY A 208 22.03 0.11 1.66
CA GLY A 208 23.32 0.69 2.07
C GLY A 208 23.19 1.95 2.93
N ASN A 209 22.03 2.18 3.53
CA ASN A 209 21.76 3.34 4.37
C ASN A 209 21.76 2.97 5.86
N SER A 210 22.20 3.92 6.70
CA SER A 210 22.07 3.85 8.15
C SER A 210 21.60 5.22 8.63
N ILE A 211 20.39 5.29 9.19
CA ILE A 211 19.78 6.53 9.63
C ILE A 211 19.60 6.51 11.13
N THR A 212 20.13 7.52 11.80
CA THR A 212 19.99 7.70 13.25
C THR A 212 18.60 8.23 13.61
N GLN A 213 18.19 8.04 14.85
CA GLN A 213 16.99 8.66 15.42
C GLN A 213 16.98 10.17 15.17
N LYS A 214 18.10 10.85 15.45
CA LYS A 214 18.23 12.31 15.29
C LYS A 214 17.96 12.73 13.83
N GLU A 215 18.58 12.06 12.85
CA GLU A 215 18.37 12.36 11.44
C GLU A 215 16.91 12.14 11.01
N PHE A 216 16.25 11.11 11.56
CA PHE A 216 14.84 10.88 11.26
C PHE A 216 13.97 11.99 11.83
N LEU A 217 14.18 12.39 13.08
CA LEU A 217 13.43 13.48 13.73
C LEU A 217 13.62 14.82 13.01
N GLU A 218 14.85 15.21 12.68
CA GLU A 218 15.14 16.41 11.89
C GLU A 218 14.50 16.39 10.49
N ASN A 219 14.40 15.20 9.87
CA ASN A 219 13.71 15.02 8.60
C ASN A 219 12.20 15.25 8.76
N MET A 220 11.60 14.75 9.84
CA MET A 220 10.17 14.94 10.13
C MET A 220 9.82 16.39 10.47
N GLU A 221 10.65 17.09 11.24
CA GLU A 221 10.45 18.52 11.55
C GLU A 221 10.36 19.37 10.28
N LYS A 222 11.18 19.06 9.25
CA LYS A 222 11.11 19.75 7.96
C LYS A 222 9.82 19.43 7.20
N LYS A 223 9.27 18.21 7.36
CA LYS A 223 8.03 17.78 6.70
C LYS A 223 6.79 18.37 7.36
N THR A 224 6.80 18.58 8.68
CA THR A 224 5.65 19.15 9.41
C THR A 224 5.36 20.61 9.07
N VAL A 225 6.24 21.28 8.34
CA VAL A 225 6.03 22.64 7.80
C VAL A 225 5.91 22.69 6.27
N ASP A 226 5.97 21.53 5.59
CA ASP A 226 5.89 21.41 4.14
C ASP A 226 4.42 21.28 3.70
N GLN A 227 3.95 22.18 2.83
CA GLN A 227 2.55 22.27 2.41
C GLN A 227 2.09 21.01 1.64
N ASP A 228 2.97 20.42 0.81
CA ASP A 228 2.65 19.19 0.07
C ASP A 228 2.47 18.00 1.01
N PHE A 229 3.25 17.96 2.10
CA PHE A 229 3.12 16.95 3.13
C PHE A 229 1.84 17.14 3.96
N LEU A 230 1.55 18.37 4.35
CA LEU A 230 0.36 18.71 5.14
C LEU A 230 -0.94 18.48 4.36
N GLY A 231 -0.99 18.83 3.08
CA GLY A 231 -2.17 18.69 2.21
C GLY A 231 -2.39 17.29 1.62
N ASP A 232 -1.43 16.36 1.74
CA ASP A 232 -1.46 15.04 1.04
C ASP A 232 -2.63 14.12 1.47
N MET A 233 -3.30 14.43 2.59
CA MET A 233 -4.44 13.66 3.10
C MET A 233 -5.81 14.24 2.70
N GLU A 234 -5.85 15.40 2.05
CA GLU A 234 -7.10 16.04 1.64
C GLU A 234 -7.90 15.15 0.66
N GLY A 235 -9.18 14.96 0.95
CA GLY A 235 -10.08 14.14 0.13
C GLY A 235 -9.82 12.62 0.17
N LEU A 236 -8.88 12.14 0.99
CA LEU A 236 -8.55 10.72 1.09
C LEU A 236 -9.21 10.03 2.28
N LEU A 237 -9.55 10.75 3.35
CA LEU A 237 -10.06 10.17 4.57
C LEU A 237 -11.49 9.64 4.41
N ARG A 238 -11.76 8.53 5.07
CA ARG A 238 -13.12 8.03 5.24
C ARG A 238 -13.96 9.05 6.01
N PRO A 239 -15.20 9.34 5.57
CA PRO A 239 -16.10 10.23 6.29
C PRO A 239 -16.27 9.83 7.77
N GLY A 240 -16.23 10.81 8.66
CA GLY A 240 -16.34 10.60 10.10
C GLY A 240 -15.03 10.24 10.81
N LEU A 241 -13.93 10.06 10.08
CA LEU A 241 -12.61 9.89 10.69
C LEU A 241 -11.96 11.24 10.91
N SER A 242 -11.68 11.58 12.18
CA SER A 242 -10.90 12.75 12.54
C SER A 242 -9.40 12.44 12.51
N TYR A 243 -8.62 13.33 11.91
CA TYR A 243 -7.17 13.21 11.82
C TYR A 243 -6.50 14.57 11.96
N SER A 244 -5.53 14.64 12.84
CA SER A 244 -4.63 15.78 13.02
C SER A 244 -3.21 15.33 12.74
N ILE A 245 -2.57 15.91 11.73
CA ILE A 245 -1.21 15.53 11.33
C ILE A 245 -0.19 15.78 12.44
N MET A 246 -0.38 16.83 13.24
CA MET A 246 0.52 17.15 14.35
C MET A 246 0.36 16.17 15.51
N GLU A 247 -0.88 15.80 15.86
CA GLU A 247 -1.13 14.77 16.88
C GLU A 247 -0.62 13.40 16.44
N ALA A 248 -0.80 13.07 15.17
CA ALA A 248 -0.26 11.83 14.59
C ALA A 248 1.28 11.81 14.59
N TYR A 249 1.91 12.95 14.30
CA TYR A 249 3.36 13.06 14.37
C TYR A 249 3.87 12.87 15.80
N GLU A 250 3.33 13.59 16.79
CA GLU A 250 3.75 13.42 18.18
C GLU A 250 3.52 11.99 18.69
N PHE A 251 2.40 11.38 18.29
CA PHE A 251 2.13 9.98 18.63
C PHE A 251 3.16 9.03 18.03
N VAL A 252 3.43 9.13 16.71
CA VAL A 252 4.40 8.25 16.02
C VAL A 252 5.83 8.51 16.52
N LYS A 253 6.18 9.78 16.80
CA LYS A 253 7.46 10.16 17.40
C LYS A 253 7.69 9.42 18.71
N THR A 254 6.79 9.57 19.66
CA THR A 254 6.94 8.99 21.02
C THR A 254 6.83 7.46 21.00
N ASN A 255 5.90 6.89 20.21
CA ASN A 255 5.63 5.45 20.24
C ASN A 255 6.55 4.64 19.32
N LEU A 256 7.23 5.27 18.36
CA LEU A 256 8.08 4.57 17.40
C LEU A 256 9.46 5.23 17.20
N LEU A 257 9.53 6.52 16.78
CA LEU A 257 10.79 7.09 16.31
C LEU A 257 11.81 7.24 17.44
N GLU A 258 11.39 7.63 18.63
CA GLU A 258 12.26 7.76 19.82
C GLU A 258 12.81 6.42 20.33
N LYS A 259 12.29 5.30 19.82
CA LYS A 259 12.76 3.94 20.18
C LYS A 259 13.82 3.38 19.23
N ILE A 260 14.20 4.10 18.16
CA ILE A 260 15.17 3.63 17.15
C ILE A 260 16.52 3.30 17.80
N GLU A 261 17.08 4.16 18.64
CA GLU A 261 18.40 3.96 19.27
C GLU A 261 18.38 2.95 20.42
N GLU A 262 17.28 2.87 21.18
CA GLU A 262 17.13 1.89 22.26
C GLU A 262 17.22 0.46 21.76
N ILE A 263 16.59 0.15 20.64
CA ILE A 263 16.58 -1.18 20.03
C ILE A 263 17.95 -1.53 19.42
N GLY A 264 18.68 -0.53 18.94
CA GLY A 264 20.07 -0.71 18.45
C GLY A 264 21.07 -1.14 19.53
N LYS A 265 20.87 -0.72 20.77
CA LYS A 265 21.77 -1.02 21.90
C LYS A 265 21.60 -2.46 22.44
N GLU A 266 20.41 -3.04 22.38
CA GLU A 266 20.14 -4.40 22.84
C GLU A 266 20.84 -5.50 22.01
N LYS A 267 21.27 -5.22 20.77
CA LYS A 267 21.96 -6.22 19.90
C LYS A 267 23.48 -6.37 20.19
N TYR A 268 24.07 -5.54 21.05
CA TYR A 268 25.50 -5.51 21.34
C TYR A 268 25.83 -5.75 22.83
N THR A 269 24.86 -6.14 23.66
CA THR A 269 25.03 -6.62 25.02
C THR A 269 24.68 -8.12 25.12
#